data_7e156786835f7c9f04d0f10ea402c9df
#
_entry.id   7e156786835f7c9f04d0f10ea402c9df
#
_cell.length_a   1.000
_cell.length_b   1.000
_cell.length_c   1.000
_cell.angle_alpha   90.00
_cell.angle_beta   90.00
_cell.angle_gamma   90.00
#
_symmetry.space_group_name_H-M   'P 1'
#
loop_
_entity.id
_entity.type
_entity.pdbx_description
1 polymer ?
#
loop_
_entity_poly.entity_id
_entity_poly.type
_entity_poly.pdbx_seq_one_letter_code
_entity_poly.pdbx_strand_id
1 'polypeptide(L)'
;MVDTVKEFARADAARFRLRDTLRAEALAPLSDQFSRLYVEAGYIHLFLIKALARLVSGRVRLRPRFVLASRSLAAIGRPRPLGPGDLLTLHYIFASPLSPEKENLLAARSLIHIQLLNKSEIAPSSDPAPHLTDEIQAFRLSNRLAFEDCASLYPQVRKAPPEEAVAIVSQYLSHHLAQ
;
A
#
# COMPACT_ATOMS: atom_id res chain seq x y z
N MET A 1 1.92 -0.60 -20.43
CA MET A 1 2.19 -0.07 -19.07
C MET A 1 1.39 -0.76 -17.97
N VAL A 2 0.06 -0.82 -18.08
CA VAL A 2 -0.77 -1.50 -17.06
C VAL A 2 -0.34 -2.96 -16.85
N ASP A 3 -0.08 -3.70 -17.94
CA ASP A 3 0.38 -5.09 -17.84
C ASP A 3 1.75 -5.20 -17.16
N THR A 4 2.67 -4.30 -17.44
CA THR A 4 3.97 -4.24 -16.75
C THR A 4 3.81 -4.01 -15.24
N VAL A 5 2.86 -3.16 -14.82
CA VAL A 5 2.54 -2.98 -13.39
C VAL A 5 2.00 -4.27 -12.77
N LYS A 6 1.11 -4.98 -13.49
CA LYS A 6 0.59 -6.27 -13.02
C LYS A 6 1.68 -7.34 -12.90
N GLU A 7 2.58 -7.42 -13.88
CA GLU A 7 3.74 -8.32 -13.85
C GLU A 7 4.65 -8.01 -12.66
N PHE A 8 4.97 -6.72 -12.46
CA PHE A 8 5.74 -6.28 -11.30
C PHE A 8 5.05 -6.66 -9.98
N ALA A 9 3.76 -6.41 -9.85
CA ALA A 9 3.01 -6.74 -8.64
C ALA A 9 2.96 -8.26 -8.37
N ARG A 10 2.90 -9.11 -9.42
CA ARG A 10 3.00 -10.58 -9.28
C ARG A 10 4.39 -11.02 -8.80
N ALA A 11 5.44 -10.46 -9.40
CA ALA A 11 6.82 -10.74 -8.99
C ALA A 11 7.07 -10.30 -7.55
N ASP A 12 6.57 -9.12 -7.20
CA ASP A 12 6.67 -8.57 -5.84
C ASP A 12 5.88 -9.43 -4.83
N ALA A 13 4.69 -9.90 -5.18
CA ALA A 13 3.91 -10.82 -4.36
C ALA A 13 4.65 -12.14 -4.09
N ALA A 14 5.33 -12.70 -5.09
CA ALA A 14 6.17 -13.91 -4.92
C ALA A 14 7.33 -13.62 -3.95
N ARG A 15 7.98 -12.47 -4.10
CA ARG A 15 9.07 -12.02 -3.21
C ARG A 15 8.58 -11.85 -1.76
N PHE A 16 7.42 -11.21 -1.56
CA PHE A 16 6.82 -11.06 -0.22
C PHE A 16 6.51 -12.40 0.42
N ARG A 17 5.90 -13.34 -0.32
CA ARG A 17 5.62 -14.68 0.20
C ARG A 17 6.90 -15.37 0.66
N LEU A 18 7.95 -15.36 -0.16
CA LEU A 18 9.22 -15.98 0.20
C LEU A 18 9.83 -15.35 1.45
N ARG A 19 9.97 -14.03 1.47
CA ARG A 19 10.58 -13.30 2.59
C ARG A 19 9.81 -13.47 3.89
N ASP A 20 8.48 -13.41 3.82
CA ASP A 20 7.63 -13.54 5.00
C ASP A 20 7.59 -14.99 5.51
N THR A 21 7.68 -15.98 4.62
CA THR A 21 7.85 -17.40 5.01
C THR A 21 9.16 -17.60 5.76
N LEU A 22 10.28 -17.18 5.18
CA LEU A 22 11.60 -17.29 5.81
C LEU A 22 11.67 -16.56 7.16
N ARG A 23 11.06 -15.38 7.25
CA ARG A 23 10.97 -14.65 8.53
C ARG A 23 10.12 -15.41 9.55
N ALA A 24 8.99 -15.96 9.14
CA ALA A 24 8.13 -16.74 10.03
C ALA A 24 8.85 -18.01 10.55
N GLU A 25 9.58 -18.70 9.68
CA GLU A 25 10.39 -19.86 10.03
C GLU A 25 11.52 -19.52 11.01
N ALA A 26 12.16 -18.38 10.83
CA ALA A 26 13.18 -17.88 11.76
C ALA A 26 12.61 -17.44 13.12
N LEU A 27 11.40 -16.87 13.14
CA LEU A 27 10.75 -16.35 14.35
C LEU A 27 10.08 -17.46 15.18
N ALA A 28 9.54 -18.50 14.55
CA ALA A 28 8.78 -19.53 15.24
C ALA A 28 9.57 -20.24 16.37
N PRO A 29 10.85 -20.65 16.17
CA PRO A 29 11.64 -21.25 17.25
C PRO A 29 11.96 -20.29 18.40
N LEU A 30 12.05 -18.98 18.12
CA LEU A 30 12.30 -17.98 19.15
C LEU A 30 11.13 -17.86 20.12
N SER A 31 9.91 -18.18 19.68
CA SER A 31 8.72 -18.15 20.54
C SER A 31 8.76 -19.19 21.66
N ASP A 32 9.56 -20.23 21.53
CA ASP A 32 9.74 -21.25 22.56
C ASP A 32 10.86 -20.85 23.57
N GLN A 33 11.71 -19.89 23.17
CA GLN A 33 12.85 -19.43 23.98
C GLN A 33 12.54 -18.18 24.81
N PHE A 34 11.58 -17.36 24.34
CA PHE A 34 11.27 -16.08 24.96
C PHE A 34 9.79 -15.99 25.33
N SER A 35 9.50 -15.48 26.52
CA SER A 35 8.12 -15.24 26.99
C SER A 35 7.40 -14.12 26.22
N ARG A 36 8.14 -13.21 25.60
CA ARG A 36 7.64 -12.12 24.75
C ARG A 36 8.62 -11.83 23.64
N LEU A 37 8.11 -11.67 22.43
CA LEU A 37 8.84 -11.22 21.25
C LEU A 37 8.18 -9.98 20.68
N TYR A 38 8.96 -8.98 20.35
CA TYR A 38 8.55 -7.83 19.57
C TYR A 38 9.13 -7.95 18.16
N VAL A 39 8.26 -7.87 17.18
CA VAL A 39 8.63 -7.97 15.76
C VAL A 39 8.14 -6.74 15.03
N GLU A 40 9.07 -5.95 14.50
CA GLU A 40 8.78 -4.80 13.65
C GLU A 40 8.78 -5.22 12.18
N ALA A 41 7.75 -4.79 11.44
CA ALA A 41 7.62 -5.01 10.01
C ALA A 41 6.80 -3.89 9.37
N GLY A 42 7.09 -3.58 8.10
CA GLY A 42 6.28 -2.66 7.32
C GLY A 42 4.81 -3.16 7.22
N TYR A 43 3.89 -2.23 7.13
CA TYR A 43 2.43 -2.51 7.18
C TYR A 43 1.92 -3.43 6.06
N ILE A 44 2.66 -3.61 4.98
CA ILE A 44 2.31 -4.52 3.88
C ILE A 44 2.62 -6.00 4.18
N HIS A 45 3.46 -6.31 5.20
CA HIS A 45 3.86 -7.67 5.57
C HIS A 45 2.75 -8.46 6.28
N LEU A 46 1.55 -8.46 5.71
CA LEU A 46 0.38 -9.18 6.26
C LEU A 46 0.52 -10.69 6.12
N PHE A 47 1.28 -11.14 5.12
CA PHE A 47 1.54 -12.57 4.93
C PHE A 47 2.41 -13.13 6.06
N LEU A 48 3.33 -12.35 6.62
CA LEU A 48 4.11 -12.73 7.79
C LEU A 48 3.21 -13.13 8.97
N ILE A 49 2.16 -12.35 9.24
CA ILE A 49 1.19 -12.64 10.32
C ILE A 49 0.54 -14.01 10.07
N LYS A 50 0.10 -14.26 8.83
CA LYS A 50 -0.54 -15.52 8.43
C LYS A 50 0.42 -16.70 8.50
N ALA A 51 1.64 -16.54 7.99
CA ALA A 51 2.67 -17.58 7.99
C ALA A 51 3.10 -17.93 9.42
N LEU A 52 3.39 -16.92 10.23
CA LEU A 52 3.78 -17.12 11.63
C LEU A 52 2.65 -17.77 12.45
N ALA A 53 1.39 -17.32 12.28
CA ALA A 53 0.24 -17.91 12.95
C ALA A 53 0.11 -19.42 12.72
N ARG A 54 0.42 -19.89 11.51
CA ARG A 54 0.40 -21.33 11.18
C ARG A 54 1.49 -22.11 11.92
N LEU A 55 2.69 -21.55 12.03
CA LEU A 55 3.85 -22.22 12.64
C LEU A 55 3.76 -22.27 14.17
N VAL A 56 3.15 -21.23 14.80
CA VAL A 56 3.03 -21.15 16.26
C VAL A 56 1.63 -21.51 16.77
N SER A 57 0.79 -22.14 15.94
CA SER A 57 -0.62 -22.42 16.22
C SER A 57 -0.84 -23.04 17.61
N GLY A 58 -1.72 -22.42 18.39
CA GLY A 58 -2.10 -22.87 19.74
C GLY A 58 -1.06 -22.63 20.83
N ARG A 59 0.19 -22.27 20.50
CA ARG A 59 1.28 -22.09 21.48
C ARG A 59 1.50 -20.62 21.87
N VAL A 60 1.25 -19.70 20.92
CA VAL A 60 1.58 -18.29 21.07
C VAL A 60 0.40 -17.42 20.68
N ARG A 61 0.17 -16.35 21.43
CA ARG A 61 -0.80 -15.33 21.10
C ARG A 61 -0.15 -14.22 20.29
N LEU A 62 -0.46 -14.14 19.00
CA LEU A 62 -0.07 -13.03 18.13
C LEU A 62 -0.97 -11.81 18.35
N ARG A 63 -0.39 -10.64 18.47
CA ARG A 63 -1.08 -9.35 18.62
C ARG A 63 -0.56 -8.32 17.62
N PRO A 64 -0.99 -8.35 16.36
CA PRO A 64 -0.61 -7.33 15.40
C PRO A 64 -1.09 -5.94 15.84
N ARG A 65 -0.22 -4.93 15.69
CA ARG A 65 -0.54 -3.53 15.98
C ARG A 65 -0.08 -2.68 14.81
N PHE A 66 -0.97 -1.88 14.27
CA PHE A 66 -0.63 -0.89 13.24
C PHE A 66 -0.51 0.46 13.93
N VAL A 67 0.71 0.95 14.04
CA VAL A 67 1.05 2.13 14.85
C VAL A 67 0.24 3.37 14.45
N LEU A 68 0.01 3.55 13.15
CA LEU A 68 -0.71 4.70 12.61
C LEU A 68 -2.21 4.45 12.34
N ALA A 69 -2.76 3.32 12.84
CA ALA A 69 -4.13 2.90 12.53
C ALA A 69 -5.18 3.94 12.91
N SER A 70 -5.07 4.57 14.08
CA SER A 70 -6.05 5.56 14.54
C SER A 70 -6.12 6.79 13.61
N ARG A 71 -4.96 7.29 13.17
CA ARG A 71 -4.89 8.42 12.23
C ARG A 71 -5.44 8.05 10.86
N SER A 72 -5.03 6.89 10.33
CA SER A 72 -5.52 6.40 9.06
C SER A 72 -7.03 6.17 9.07
N LEU A 73 -7.58 5.56 10.14
CA LEU A 73 -9.03 5.40 10.33
C LEU A 73 -9.77 6.73 10.32
N ALA A 74 -9.28 7.73 11.07
CA ALA A 74 -9.90 9.05 11.14
C ALA A 74 -9.88 9.76 9.76
N ALA A 75 -8.82 9.55 8.99
CA ALA A 75 -8.63 10.24 7.72
C ALA A 75 -9.35 9.58 6.54
N ILE A 76 -9.30 8.24 6.43
CA ILE A 76 -9.78 7.50 5.25
C ILE A 76 -10.69 6.31 5.57
N GLY A 77 -11.12 6.14 6.84
CA GLY A 77 -11.98 5.06 7.28
C GLY A 77 -11.33 3.65 7.22
N ARG A 78 -10.01 3.58 7.07
CA ARG A 78 -9.24 2.33 6.98
C ARG A 78 -8.02 2.39 7.88
N PRO A 79 -7.62 1.28 8.51
CA PRO A 79 -6.49 1.26 9.45
C PRO A 79 -5.11 1.43 8.78
N ARG A 80 -5.07 1.44 7.43
CA ARG A 80 -3.83 1.54 6.64
C ARG A 80 -4.10 2.26 5.32
N PRO A 81 -3.24 3.19 4.90
CA PRO A 81 -3.33 3.89 3.63
C PRO A 81 -2.70 3.07 2.49
N LEU A 82 -3.19 1.83 2.29
CA LEU A 82 -2.69 0.99 1.20
C LEU A 82 -2.95 1.64 -0.15
N GLY A 83 -1.88 1.94 -0.88
CA GLY A 83 -1.96 2.44 -2.23
C GLY A 83 -2.55 1.42 -3.21
N PRO A 84 -2.97 1.84 -4.41
CA PRO A 84 -3.53 0.92 -5.42
C PRO A 84 -2.58 -0.22 -5.79
N GLY A 85 -1.26 0.05 -5.86
CA GLY A 85 -0.23 -0.96 -6.10
C GLY A 85 -0.09 -1.97 -4.95
N ASP A 86 -0.17 -1.50 -3.70
CA ASP A 86 -0.16 -2.37 -2.53
C ASP A 86 -1.37 -3.30 -2.53
N LEU A 87 -2.55 -2.77 -2.84
CA LEU A 87 -3.78 -3.55 -2.93
C LEU A 87 -3.67 -4.63 -4.00
N LEU A 88 -3.14 -4.30 -5.18
CA LEU A 88 -2.91 -5.26 -6.26
C LEU A 88 -1.92 -6.35 -5.84
N THR A 89 -0.79 -5.98 -5.24
CA THR A 89 0.21 -6.91 -4.70
C THR A 89 -0.40 -7.83 -3.64
N LEU A 90 -1.18 -7.29 -2.70
CA LEU A 90 -1.84 -8.09 -1.67
C LEU A 90 -2.87 -9.08 -2.24
N HIS A 91 -3.61 -8.71 -3.29
CA HIS A 91 -4.48 -9.64 -4.00
C HIS A 91 -3.70 -10.84 -4.53
N TYR A 92 -2.54 -10.61 -5.14
CA TYR A 92 -1.67 -11.70 -5.62
C TYR A 92 -1.03 -12.50 -4.48
N ILE A 93 -0.62 -11.85 -3.38
CA ILE A 93 -0.08 -12.53 -2.18
C ILE A 93 -1.09 -13.54 -1.63
N PHE A 94 -2.36 -13.15 -1.51
CA PHE A 94 -3.40 -13.98 -0.90
C PHE A 94 -4.18 -14.82 -1.90
N ALA A 95 -3.85 -14.75 -3.18
CA ALA A 95 -4.57 -15.40 -4.28
C ALA A 95 -6.08 -15.11 -4.23
N SER A 96 -6.45 -13.86 -3.87
CA SER A 96 -7.84 -13.43 -3.82
C SER A 96 -8.36 -13.17 -5.24
N PRO A 97 -9.58 -13.60 -5.59
CA PRO A 97 -10.12 -13.32 -6.91
C PRO A 97 -10.33 -11.82 -7.13
N LEU A 98 -9.94 -11.35 -8.31
CA LEU A 98 -10.12 -9.98 -8.75
C LEU A 98 -10.52 -9.99 -10.21
N SER A 99 -11.50 -9.17 -10.60
CA SER A 99 -11.87 -9.09 -12.01
C SER A 99 -10.78 -8.40 -12.82
N PRO A 100 -10.63 -8.72 -14.12
CA PRO A 100 -9.64 -8.08 -15.00
C PRO A 100 -9.76 -6.55 -15.03
N GLU A 101 -10.99 -6.03 -14.99
CA GLU A 101 -11.27 -4.58 -14.97
C GLU A 101 -10.72 -3.94 -13.71
N LYS A 102 -10.89 -4.61 -12.57
CA LYS A 102 -10.40 -4.11 -11.27
C LYS A 102 -8.89 -4.23 -11.15
N GLU A 103 -8.28 -5.28 -11.70
CA GLU A 103 -6.82 -5.37 -11.84
C GLU A 103 -6.27 -4.22 -12.67
N ASN A 104 -6.88 -3.95 -13.83
CA ASN A 104 -6.49 -2.86 -14.71
C ASN A 104 -6.63 -1.51 -14.03
N LEU A 105 -7.74 -1.28 -13.33
CA LEU A 105 -7.98 -0.04 -12.59
C LEU A 105 -6.95 0.16 -11.48
N LEU A 106 -6.65 -0.86 -10.68
CA LEU A 106 -5.64 -0.75 -9.62
C LEU A 106 -4.25 -0.49 -10.19
N ALA A 107 -3.89 -1.15 -11.29
CA ALA A 107 -2.62 -0.92 -11.96
C ALA A 107 -2.51 0.49 -12.56
N ALA A 108 -3.56 0.99 -13.20
CA ALA A 108 -3.61 2.36 -13.74
C ALA A 108 -3.52 3.41 -12.63
N ARG A 109 -4.29 3.25 -11.56
CA ARG A 109 -4.24 4.13 -10.37
C ARG A 109 -2.87 4.10 -9.69
N SER A 110 -2.17 2.97 -9.70
CA SER A 110 -0.82 2.84 -9.14
C SER A 110 0.18 3.72 -9.89
N LEU A 111 0.08 3.81 -11.21
CA LEU A 111 0.92 4.68 -12.03
C LEU A 111 0.75 6.17 -11.69
N ILE A 112 -0.47 6.58 -11.36
CA ILE A 112 -0.73 7.95 -10.89
C ILE A 112 -0.25 8.11 -9.45
N HIS A 113 -0.67 7.21 -8.55
CA HIS A 113 -0.39 7.26 -7.13
C HIS A 113 1.09 7.46 -6.81
N ILE A 114 1.99 6.71 -7.49
CA ILE A 114 3.44 6.80 -7.27
C ILE A 114 4.03 8.16 -7.67
N GLN A 115 3.36 8.91 -8.56
CA GLN A 115 3.80 10.26 -8.94
C GLN A 115 3.35 11.33 -7.94
N LEU A 116 2.30 11.03 -7.15
CA LEU A 116 1.78 11.96 -6.14
C LEU A 116 2.59 11.90 -4.84
N LEU A 117 3.35 10.82 -4.61
CA LEU A 117 4.11 10.63 -3.38
C LEU A 117 5.42 11.42 -3.40
N ASN A 118 5.70 12.09 -2.30
CA ASN A 118 7.03 12.67 -2.09
C ASN A 118 8.06 11.56 -1.92
N LYS A 119 9.12 11.59 -2.73
CA LYS A 119 10.21 10.59 -2.73
C LYS A 119 11.40 11.01 -1.87
N SER A 120 11.40 12.25 -1.40
CA SER A 120 12.43 12.79 -0.52
C SER A 120 11.99 12.69 0.94
N GLU A 121 12.96 12.73 1.84
CA GLU A 121 12.67 12.88 3.27
C GLU A 121 11.90 14.17 3.50
N ILE A 122 10.74 14.08 4.15
CA ILE A 122 9.95 15.26 4.48
C ILE A 122 10.56 15.91 5.74
N ALA A 123 10.98 17.15 5.60
CA ALA A 123 11.59 17.89 6.70
C ALA A 123 10.67 17.92 7.94
N PRO A 124 11.23 17.93 9.15
CA PRO A 124 10.45 18.05 10.37
C PRO A 124 9.49 19.24 10.30
N SER A 125 8.23 19.01 10.58
CA SER A 125 7.16 19.99 10.57
C SER A 125 6.32 19.88 11.83
N SER A 126 5.29 20.70 11.97
CA SER A 126 4.28 20.55 13.03
C SER A 126 3.43 19.29 12.88
N ASP A 127 3.43 18.65 11.71
CA ASP A 127 2.80 17.35 11.51
C ASP A 127 3.69 16.24 12.07
N PRO A 128 3.24 15.50 13.09
CA PRO A 128 4.02 14.41 13.68
C PRO A 128 4.07 13.14 12.82
N ALA A 129 3.40 13.10 11.65
CA ALA A 129 3.42 11.99 10.71
C ALA A 129 3.31 12.47 9.25
N PRO A 130 4.24 13.31 8.76
CA PRO A 130 4.12 13.97 7.45
C PRO A 130 4.06 12.99 6.28
N HIS A 131 4.80 11.89 6.33
CA HIS A 131 4.72 10.82 5.31
C HIS A 131 3.35 10.16 5.25
N LEU A 132 2.69 9.94 6.40
CA LEU A 132 1.33 9.41 6.42
C LEU A 132 0.34 10.39 5.80
N THR A 133 0.51 11.68 6.06
CA THR A 133 -0.35 12.73 5.48
C THR A 133 -0.20 12.76 3.97
N ASP A 134 1.02 12.67 3.45
CA ASP A 134 1.33 12.56 2.03
C ASP A 134 0.69 11.31 1.39
N GLU A 135 0.87 10.13 2.00
CA GLU A 135 0.23 8.89 1.55
C GLU A 135 -1.30 8.97 1.54
N ILE A 136 -1.91 9.59 2.56
CA ILE A 136 -3.36 9.78 2.64
C ILE A 136 -3.85 10.70 1.52
N GLN A 137 -3.13 11.76 1.21
CA GLN A 137 -3.46 12.66 0.11
C GLN A 137 -3.40 11.92 -1.23
N ALA A 138 -2.30 11.23 -1.50
CA ALA A 138 -2.13 10.45 -2.72
C ALA A 138 -3.21 9.36 -2.87
N PHE A 139 -3.56 8.67 -1.76
CA PHE A 139 -4.64 7.70 -1.70
C PHE A 139 -5.99 8.32 -2.06
N ARG A 140 -6.34 9.46 -1.47
CA ARG A 140 -7.62 10.15 -1.71
C ARG A 140 -7.77 10.56 -3.17
N LEU A 141 -6.72 11.12 -3.76
CA LEU A 141 -6.73 11.56 -5.15
C LEU A 141 -6.81 10.38 -6.11
N SER A 142 -5.88 9.41 -5.99
CA SER A 142 -5.81 8.30 -6.92
C SER A 142 -7.04 7.39 -6.90
N ASN A 143 -7.70 7.20 -5.74
CA ASN A 143 -8.88 6.34 -5.64
C ASN A 143 -10.15 6.91 -6.29
N ARG A 144 -10.18 8.21 -6.59
CA ARG A 144 -11.32 8.86 -7.27
C ARG A 144 -11.27 8.73 -8.78
N LEU A 145 -10.12 8.37 -9.34
CA LEU A 145 -9.91 8.29 -10.78
C LEU A 145 -10.52 7.00 -11.37
N ALA A 146 -11.22 7.11 -12.50
CA ALA A 146 -11.57 5.99 -13.34
C ALA A 146 -10.34 5.54 -14.16
N PHE A 147 -10.47 4.46 -14.92
CA PHE A 147 -9.37 3.95 -15.74
C PHE A 147 -8.98 4.93 -16.85
N GLU A 148 -9.96 5.53 -17.48
CA GLU A 148 -9.83 6.53 -18.55
C GLU A 148 -9.18 7.82 -18.03
N ASP A 149 -9.52 8.22 -16.81
CA ASP A 149 -8.89 9.37 -16.14
C ASP A 149 -7.39 9.14 -15.97
N CYS A 150 -7.01 7.94 -15.50
CA CYS A 150 -5.60 7.57 -15.36
C CYS A 150 -4.86 7.60 -16.70
N ALA A 151 -5.50 7.13 -17.78
CA ALA A 151 -4.91 7.13 -19.12
C ALA A 151 -4.67 8.56 -19.63
N SER A 152 -5.62 9.47 -19.36
CA SER A 152 -5.52 10.89 -19.73
C SER A 152 -4.48 11.67 -18.91
N LEU A 153 -4.40 11.39 -17.60
CA LEU A 153 -3.54 12.13 -16.68
C LEU A 153 -2.09 11.66 -16.70
N TYR A 154 -1.85 10.36 -16.93
CA TYR A 154 -0.49 9.80 -16.82
C TYR A 154 0.57 10.49 -17.67
N PRO A 155 0.32 10.84 -18.95
CA PRO A 155 1.30 11.58 -19.76
C PRO A 155 1.73 12.92 -19.14
N GLN A 156 0.84 13.56 -18.38
CA GLN A 156 1.06 14.86 -17.75
C GLN A 156 1.86 14.71 -16.45
N VAL A 157 1.49 13.74 -15.60
CA VAL A 157 2.09 13.59 -14.26
C VAL A 157 3.39 12.78 -14.24
N ARG A 158 3.66 11.93 -15.24
CA ARG A 158 4.80 10.98 -15.20
C ARG A 158 6.18 11.62 -15.08
N LYS A 159 6.32 12.89 -15.42
CA LYS A 159 7.57 13.65 -15.35
C LYS A 159 7.47 14.86 -14.45
N ALA A 160 6.29 15.13 -13.90
CA ALA A 160 6.06 16.23 -13.00
C ALA A 160 6.65 15.91 -11.61
N PRO A 161 7.17 16.89 -10.89
CA PRO A 161 7.46 16.74 -9.46
C PRO A 161 6.16 16.47 -8.69
N PRO A 162 6.22 15.84 -7.49
CA PRO A 162 5.03 15.43 -6.75
C PRO A 162 4.01 16.54 -6.51
N GLU A 163 4.47 17.73 -6.15
CA GLU A 163 3.60 18.90 -5.89
C GLU A 163 2.80 19.31 -7.14
N GLU A 164 3.47 19.34 -8.30
CA GLU A 164 2.82 19.63 -9.57
C GLU A 164 1.86 18.52 -9.99
N ALA A 165 2.24 17.24 -9.80
CA ALA A 165 1.38 16.10 -10.06
C ALA A 165 0.10 16.15 -9.21
N VAL A 166 0.22 16.50 -7.93
CA VAL A 166 -0.91 16.71 -7.02
C VAL A 166 -1.81 17.84 -7.53
N ALA A 167 -1.23 18.97 -7.96
CA ALA A 167 -2.01 20.09 -8.50
C ALA A 167 -2.79 19.70 -9.76
N ILE A 168 -2.13 19.03 -10.73
CA ILE A 168 -2.75 18.54 -11.97
C ILE A 168 -3.95 17.64 -11.67
N VAL A 169 -3.76 16.62 -10.82
CA VAL A 169 -4.82 15.65 -10.49
C VAL A 169 -5.96 16.31 -9.71
N SER A 170 -5.65 17.21 -8.78
CA SER A 170 -6.66 17.95 -8.00
C SER A 170 -7.51 18.85 -8.89
N GLN A 171 -6.89 19.56 -9.81
CA GLN A 171 -7.60 20.40 -10.77
C GLN A 171 -8.51 19.57 -11.69
N TYR A 172 -8.00 18.45 -12.21
CA TYR A 172 -8.79 17.53 -13.02
C TYR A 172 -10.04 17.05 -12.28
N LEU A 173 -9.89 16.58 -11.04
CA LEU A 173 -10.99 16.10 -10.22
C LEU A 173 -12.00 17.21 -9.87
N SER A 174 -11.55 18.46 -9.71
CA SER A 174 -12.44 19.60 -9.44
C SER A 174 -13.36 19.92 -10.62
N HIS A 175 -12.82 19.81 -11.85
CA HIS A 175 -13.59 20.08 -13.07
C HIS A 175 -14.56 18.96 -13.47
N HIS A 176 -14.21 17.69 -13.22
CA HIS A 176 -14.99 16.54 -13.68
C HIS A 176 -16.00 16.01 -12.65
N LEU A 177 -15.92 16.44 -11.39
CA LEU A 177 -16.88 16.05 -10.34
C LEU A 177 -17.86 17.16 -9.96
N ALA A 178 -17.77 18.33 -10.62
CA ALA A 178 -18.74 19.41 -10.50
C ALA A 178 -19.87 19.30 -11.55
N GLN A 179 -19.83 18.28 -12.40
CA GLN A 179 -20.87 17.90 -13.36
C GLN A 179 -21.61 16.64 -12.87
#